data_4915ee8ef377980a14375a2c95390d23
#
_entry.id   4915ee8ef377980a14375a2c95390d23
#
_cell.length_a   1.000
_cell.length_b   1.000
_cell.length_c   1.000
_cell.angle_alpha   90.00
_cell.angle_beta   90.00
_cell.angle_gamma   90.00
#
_symmetry.space_group_name_H-M   'P 1'
#
loop_
_entity.id
_entity.type
_entity.pdbx_description
1 polymer ?
#
loop_
_entity_poly.entity_id
_entity_poly.type
_entity_poly.pdbx_seq_one_letter_code
_entity_poly.pdbx_strand_id
1 'polypeptide(L)'
;MNEQITPVVTAEPDAAELPSDSRSQQVSPGRWVTRVVDVLLLLASLGTILNPEDPAVDDTGYVLTSAAWILFALCYIGIRVSRVRRARRGDQRWPERLAGRRTSYLITLATAVTLLSAGLDIATVEGSDEVQDVIRSFGVIMVLLAWAILHLSYAERYAQLYLNADEPSFSFPETPAPTLLEFVYFSFTVGTTFATSDVEVRSTRARGIVLCHGLLAFVYNTAIISMVVGLLTGN
;
A
#
# COMPACT_ATOMS: atom_id res chain seq x y z
N MET A 1 9.65 -12.08 82.98
CA MET A 1 8.53 -11.95 82.03
C MET A 1 9.17 -12.15 80.66
N ASN A 2 9.19 -13.46 80.24
CA ASN A 2 9.87 -13.93 79.02
C ASN A 2 8.88 -13.88 77.86
N GLU A 3 9.13 -13.04 76.90
CA GLU A 3 8.38 -12.99 75.63
C GLU A 3 9.11 -13.85 74.61
N GLN A 4 8.50 -14.97 74.30
CA GLN A 4 8.99 -15.92 73.29
C GLN A 4 8.70 -15.38 71.90
N ILE A 5 9.75 -15.11 71.15
CA ILE A 5 9.67 -14.74 69.76
C ILE A 5 9.58 -16.05 68.93
N THR A 6 8.43 -16.28 68.35
CA THR A 6 8.23 -17.38 67.34
C THR A 6 8.85 -16.94 66.01
N PRO A 7 9.61 -17.82 65.33
CA PRO A 7 10.13 -17.49 64.00
C PRO A 7 9.04 -17.57 62.94
N VAL A 8 8.91 -16.53 62.14
CA VAL A 8 8.09 -16.49 60.94
C VAL A 8 8.74 -17.34 59.88
N VAL A 9 8.09 -18.43 59.55
CA VAL A 9 8.44 -19.27 58.39
C VAL A 9 8.08 -18.51 57.16
N THR A 10 9.06 -17.99 56.44
CA THR A 10 8.90 -17.43 55.08
C THR A 10 8.69 -18.60 54.12
N ALA A 11 7.45 -18.79 53.66
CA ALA A 11 7.14 -19.68 52.56
C ALA A 11 7.76 -19.08 51.27
N GLU A 12 8.67 -19.87 50.66
CA GLU A 12 9.16 -19.60 49.30
C GLU A 12 7.98 -19.60 48.34
N PRO A 13 7.84 -18.60 47.45
CA PRO A 13 6.80 -18.66 46.42
C PRO A 13 7.18 -19.73 45.41
N ASP A 14 6.29 -20.71 45.32
CA ASP A 14 6.27 -21.77 44.33
C ASP A 14 6.58 -21.19 42.93
N ALA A 15 7.61 -21.71 42.29
CA ALA A 15 8.00 -21.35 40.95
C ALA A 15 6.88 -21.77 39.99
N ALA A 16 5.92 -20.87 39.77
CA ALA A 16 4.91 -21.05 38.76
C ALA A 16 5.63 -21.23 37.41
N GLU A 17 5.60 -22.42 36.89
CA GLU A 17 5.99 -22.76 35.53
C GLU A 17 5.35 -21.78 34.56
N LEU A 18 6.17 -20.89 33.96
CA LEU A 18 5.76 -20.07 32.84
C LEU A 18 5.30 -21.03 31.73
N PRO A 19 4.07 -20.88 31.26
CA PRO A 19 3.63 -21.67 30.12
C PRO A 19 4.56 -21.39 28.97
N SER A 20 5.27 -22.40 28.50
CA SER A 20 6.08 -22.36 27.28
C SER A 20 5.16 -21.97 26.11
N ASP A 21 5.15 -20.67 25.78
CA ASP A 21 4.41 -20.13 24.64
C ASP A 21 5.10 -20.54 23.33
N SER A 22 5.08 -21.83 23.06
CA SER A 22 5.34 -22.39 21.74
C SER A 22 4.11 -22.17 20.84
N ARG A 23 3.65 -20.94 20.73
CA ARG A 23 2.79 -20.55 19.62
C ARG A 23 3.63 -20.63 18.36
N SER A 24 3.68 -21.84 17.79
CA SER A 24 4.03 -22.03 16.38
C SER A 24 3.35 -20.92 15.58
N GLN A 25 4.16 -20.08 14.94
CA GLN A 25 3.68 -19.02 14.04
C GLN A 25 2.98 -19.69 12.84
N GLN A 26 1.76 -20.11 13.05
CA GLN A 26 0.90 -20.57 11.96
C GLN A 26 0.62 -19.34 11.09
N VAL A 27 1.42 -19.21 10.04
CA VAL A 27 1.21 -18.16 9.01
C VAL A 27 -0.17 -18.36 8.45
N SER A 28 -1.11 -17.49 8.81
CA SER A 28 -2.50 -17.60 8.33
C SER A 28 -2.50 -17.62 6.80
N PRO A 29 -3.29 -18.51 6.15
CA PRO A 29 -3.28 -18.67 4.69
C PRO A 29 -3.52 -17.34 3.95
N GLY A 30 -4.27 -16.40 4.54
CA GLY A 30 -4.48 -15.08 3.97
C GLY A 30 -3.23 -14.18 3.92
N ARG A 31 -2.23 -14.39 4.79
CA ARG A 31 -0.96 -13.64 4.76
C ARG A 31 -0.06 -14.14 3.64
N TRP A 32 -0.09 -15.45 3.36
CA TRP A 32 0.68 -16.04 2.27
C TRP A 32 0.18 -15.56 0.91
N VAL A 33 -1.14 -15.63 0.66
CA VAL A 33 -1.75 -15.13 -0.60
C VAL A 33 -1.37 -13.67 -0.86
N THR A 34 -1.43 -12.82 0.17
CA THR A 34 -1.03 -11.42 0.02
C THR A 34 0.42 -11.27 -0.39
N ARG A 35 1.34 -11.99 0.27
CA ARG A 35 2.77 -11.93 -0.07
C ARG A 35 3.04 -12.40 -1.48
N VAL A 36 2.35 -13.45 -1.93
CA VAL A 36 2.46 -13.94 -3.30
C VAL A 36 2.02 -12.87 -4.29
N VAL A 37 0.87 -12.24 -4.08
CA VAL A 37 0.39 -11.17 -4.97
C VAL A 37 1.32 -9.96 -4.95
N ASP A 38 1.83 -9.56 -3.78
CA ASP A 38 2.80 -8.47 -3.65
C ASP A 38 4.09 -8.78 -4.47
N VAL A 39 4.60 -10.01 -4.39
CA VAL A 39 5.79 -10.46 -5.14
C VAL A 39 5.50 -10.53 -6.64
N LEU A 40 4.36 -11.08 -7.04
CA LEU A 40 3.98 -11.16 -8.45
C LEU A 40 3.82 -9.77 -9.08
N LEU A 41 3.24 -8.81 -8.35
CA LEU A 41 3.15 -7.43 -8.81
C LEU A 41 4.53 -6.78 -8.96
N LEU A 42 5.45 -7.03 -8.01
CA LEU A 42 6.84 -6.53 -8.10
C LEU A 42 7.59 -7.15 -9.28
N LEU A 43 7.44 -8.46 -9.52
CA LEU A 43 8.07 -9.14 -10.65
C LEU A 43 7.48 -8.66 -11.98
N ALA A 44 6.16 -8.46 -12.05
CA ALA A 44 5.52 -7.91 -13.24
C ALA A 44 5.99 -6.46 -13.52
N SER A 45 6.11 -5.62 -12.47
CA SER A 45 6.69 -4.27 -12.62
C SER A 45 8.14 -4.30 -13.07
N LEU A 46 8.94 -5.25 -12.57
CA LEU A 46 10.31 -5.44 -13.04
C LEU A 46 10.35 -5.91 -14.49
N GLY A 47 9.42 -6.79 -14.89
CA GLY A 47 9.27 -7.24 -16.26
C GLY A 47 9.03 -6.10 -17.24
N THR A 48 8.17 -5.15 -16.92
CA THR A 48 7.92 -3.96 -17.76
C THR A 48 9.12 -3.03 -17.89
N ILE A 49 10.06 -3.08 -16.92
CA ILE A 49 11.28 -2.24 -16.94
C ILE A 49 12.43 -2.92 -17.70
N LEU A 50 12.62 -4.23 -17.46
CA LEU A 50 13.74 -5.00 -18.01
C LEU A 50 13.52 -5.46 -19.44
N ASN A 51 12.27 -5.54 -19.87
CA ASN A 51 11.83 -5.78 -21.24
C ASN A 51 11.14 -4.50 -21.75
N PRO A 52 11.88 -3.46 -22.06
CA PRO A 52 11.34 -2.36 -22.83
C PRO A 52 11.16 -2.91 -24.25
N GLU A 53 10.15 -3.75 -24.43
CA GLU A 53 9.75 -4.19 -25.75
C GLU A 53 9.32 -2.92 -26.47
N ASP A 54 10.04 -2.59 -27.55
CA ASP A 54 9.61 -1.54 -28.44
C ASP A 54 8.26 -2.00 -29.03
N PRO A 55 7.14 -1.33 -28.71
CA PRO A 55 5.83 -1.73 -29.22
C PRO A 55 5.80 -1.83 -30.74
N ALA A 56 6.72 -1.15 -31.41
CA ALA A 56 6.92 -1.23 -32.86
C ALA A 56 7.53 -2.57 -33.33
N VAL A 57 8.11 -3.37 -32.42
CA VAL A 57 8.83 -4.61 -32.77
C VAL A 57 8.09 -5.86 -32.29
N ASP A 58 7.49 -5.86 -31.08
CA ASP A 58 6.72 -7.00 -30.53
C ASP A 58 5.49 -6.57 -29.74
N ASP A 59 4.40 -6.31 -30.44
CA ASP A 59 3.11 -5.94 -29.86
C ASP A 59 2.54 -7.03 -28.94
N THR A 60 2.78 -8.29 -29.24
CA THR A 60 2.23 -9.42 -28.48
C THR A 60 2.85 -9.52 -27.09
N GLY A 61 4.17 -9.37 -27.01
CA GLY A 61 4.90 -9.37 -25.74
C GLY A 61 4.45 -8.21 -24.84
N TYR A 62 4.34 -7.01 -25.39
CA TYR A 62 3.86 -5.83 -24.66
C TYR A 62 2.44 -6.03 -24.11
N VAL A 63 1.52 -6.52 -24.93
CA VAL A 63 0.13 -6.77 -24.51
C VAL A 63 0.05 -7.82 -23.41
N LEU A 64 0.82 -8.90 -23.51
CA LEU A 64 0.81 -9.97 -22.50
C LEU A 64 1.41 -9.51 -21.16
N THR A 65 2.53 -8.78 -21.17
CA THR A 65 3.17 -8.28 -19.95
C THR A 65 2.30 -7.23 -19.28
N SER A 66 1.71 -6.31 -20.03
CA SER A 66 0.78 -5.30 -19.53
C SER A 66 -0.49 -5.92 -18.96
N ALA A 67 -1.09 -6.91 -19.66
CA ALA A 67 -2.26 -7.63 -19.17
C ALA A 67 -1.96 -8.40 -17.87
N ALA A 68 -0.81 -9.05 -17.77
CA ALA A 68 -0.38 -9.73 -16.54
C ALA A 68 -0.21 -8.72 -15.38
N TRP A 69 0.42 -7.57 -15.64
CA TRP A 69 0.57 -6.52 -14.65
C TRP A 69 -0.78 -6.00 -14.16
N ILE A 70 -1.71 -5.70 -15.07
CA ILE A 70 -3.08 -5.25 -14.76
C ILE A 70 -3.79 -6.29 -13.89
N LEU A 71 -3.69 -7.58 -14.23
CA LEU A 71 -4.30 -8.64 -13.45
C LEU A 71 -3.78 -8.67 -12.01
N PHE A 72 -2.45 -8.61 -11.81
CA PHE A 72 -1.85 -8.59 -10.47
C PHE A 72 -2.18 -7.30 -9.71
N ALA A 73 -2.25 -6.17 -10.38
CA ALA A 73 -2.68 -4.89 -9.82
C ALA A 73 -4.13 -4.95 -9.31
N LEU A 74 -5.05 -5.52 -10.11
CA LEU A 74 -6.43 -5.72 -9.71
C LEU A 74 -6.57 -6.70 -8.52
N CYS A 75 -5.81 -7.81 -8.53
CA CYS A 75 -5.75 -8.72 -7.39
C CYS A 75 -5.24 -8.01 -6.12
N TYR A 76 -4.17 -7.22 -6.24
CA TYR A 76 -3.63 -6.41 -5.14
C TYR A 76 -4.69 -5.47 -4.58
N ILE A 77 -5.32 -4.65 -5.42
CA ILE A 77 -6.36 -3.70 -5.01
C ILE A 77 -7.54 -4.45 -4.39
N GLY A 78 -8.01 -5.54 -4.99
CA GLY A 78 -9.10 -6.36 -4.49
C GLY A 78 -8.85 -6.89 -3.08
N ILE A 79 -7.63 -7.38 -2.81
CA ILE A 79 -7.22 -7.82 -1.47
C ILE A 79 -7.25 -6.65 -0.47
N ARG A 80 -6.71 -5.47 -0.84
CA ARG A 80 -6.70 -4.29 0.05
C ARG A 80 -8.11 -3.78 0.33
N VAL A 81 -8.94 -3.64 -0.69
CA VAL A 81 -10.35 -3.26 -0.54
C VAL A 81 -11.12 -4.25 0.33
N SER A 82 -10.89 -5.56 0.15
CA SER A 82 -11.53 -6.57 1.01
C SER A 82 -11.13 -6.45 2.48
N ARG A 83 -9.87 -6.06 2.76
CA ARG A 83 -9.38 -5.79 4.13
C ARG A 83 -10.05 -4.56 4.73
N VAL A 84 -10.15 -3.47 3.98
CA VAL A 84 -10.86 -2.26 4.41
C VAL A 84 -12.31 -2.59 4.75
N ARG A 85 -13.01 -3.34 3.87
CA ARG A 85 -14.39 -3.76 4.12
C ARG A 85 -14.53 -4.64 5.38
N ARG A 86 -13.58 -5.53 5.64
CA ARG A 86 -13.58 -6.37 6.86
C ARG A 86 -13.29 -5.54 8.11
N ALA A 87 -12.30 -4.66 8.07
CA ALA A 87 -11.98 -3.76 9.19
C ALA A 87 -13.21 -2.91 9.57
N ARG A 88 -13.92 -2.33 8.59
CA ARG A 88 -15.18 -1.60 8.78
C ARG A 88 -16.28 -2.45 9.44
N ARG A 89 -16.29 -3.77 9.21
CA ARG A 89 -17.27 -4.71 9.79
C ARG A 89 -16.88 -5.20 11.19
N GLY A 90 -15.86 -4.61 11.83
CA GLY A 90 -15.42 -4.95 13.18
C GLY A 90 -14.33 -6.01 13.28
N ASP A 91 -13.62 -6.33 12.19
CA ASP A 91 -12.44 -7.21 12.27
C ASP A 91 -11.29 -6.50 12.99
N GLN A 92 -11.16 -6.76 14.28
CA GLN A 92 -10.10 -6.18 15.12
C GLN A 92 -8.70 -6.72 14.79
N ARG A 93 -8.57 -7.79 13.99
CA ARG A 93 -7.29 -8.36 13.56
C ARG A 93 -6.73 -7.71 12.28
N TRP A 94 -7.33 -6.63 11.81
CA TRP A 94 -6.85 -5.93 10.61
C TRP A 94 -5.38 -5.46 10.72
N PRO A 95 -4.84 -5.04 11.92
CA PRO A 95 -3.44 -4.63 12.04
C PRO A 95 -2.44 -5.75 11.71
N GLU A 96 -2.79 -7.00 12.06
CA GLU A 96 -1.93 -8.16 11.80
C GLU A 96 -1.77 -8.48 10.31
N ARG A 97 -2.66 -7.94 9.47
CA ARG A 97 -2.73 -8.20 8.03
C ARG A 97 -2.09 -7.11 7.17
N LEU A 98 -1.53 -6.08 7.78
CA LEU A 98 -0.83 -5.03 7.04
C LEU A 98 0.41 -5.59 6.35
N ALA A 99 0.74 -5.03 5.19
CA ALA A 99 1.99 -5.35 4.50
C ALA A 99 3.19 -4.95 5.36
N GLY A 100 4.30 -5.65 5.21
CA GLY A 100 5.55 -5.25 5.87
C GLY A 100 6.02 -3.88 5.37
N ARG A 101 6.67 -3.10 6.24
CA ARG A 101 7.18 -1.75 5.89
C ARG A 101 8.04 -1.76 4.63
N ARG A 102 8.96 -2.75 4.51
CA ARG A 102 9.84 -2.87 3.32
C ARG A 102 9.02 -3.18 2.06
N THR A 103 8.06 -4.09 2.14
CA THR A 103 7.18 -4.44 1.02
C THR A 103 6.39 -3.23 0.53
N SER A 104 5.83 -2.42 1.44
CA SER A 104 5.12 -1.20 1.09
C SER A 104 6.01 -0.19 0.34
N TYR A 105 7.28 -0.03 0.74
CA TYR A 105 8.22 0.85 0.01
C TYR A 105 8.53 0.32 -1.39
N LEU A 106 8.80 -0.99 -1.53
CA LEU A 106 9.10 -1.61 -2.81
C LEU A 106 7.92 -1.50 -3.78
N ILE A 107 6.71 -1.72 -3.31
CA ILE A 107 5.49 -1.57 -4.15
C ILE A 107 5.32 -0.12 -4.58
N THR A 108 5.49 0.86 -3.68
CA THR A 108 5.43 2.28 -4.03
C THR A 108 6.46 2.64 -5.09
N LEU A 109 7.69 2.14 -4.96
CA LEU A 109 8.75 2.40 -5.94
C LEU A 109 8.44 1.72 -7.28
N ALA A 110 8.05 0.45 -7.26
CA ALA A 110 7.70 -0.30 -8.46
C ALA A 110 6.54 0.35 -9.23
N THR A 111 5.47 0.77 -8.53
CA THR A 111 4.35 1.47 -9.16
C THR A 111 4.74 2.84 -9.71
N ALA A 112 5.66 3.56 -9.04
CA ALA A 112 6.17 4.83 -9.58
C ALA A 112 6.93 4.63 -10.89
N VAL A 113 7.75 3.58 -10.98
CA VAL A 113 8.47 3.25 -12.21
C VAL A 113 7.51 2.78 -13.30
N THR A 114 6.52 1.93 -12.97
CA THR A 114 5.50 1.52 -13.94
C THR A 114 4.71 2.70 -14.49
N LEU A 115 4.40 3.72 -13.64
CA LEU A 115 3.76 4.94 -14.12
C LEU A 115 4.62 5.66 -15.17
N LEU A 116 5.92 5.80 -14.87
CA LEU A 116 6.84 6.49 -15.77
C LEU A 116 7.00 5.73 -17.09
N SER A 117 7.14 4.39 -17.07
CA SER A 117 7.22 3.58 -18.28
C SER A 117 5.93 3.64 -19.07
N ALA A 118 4.78 3.35 -18.47
CA ALA A 118 3.49 3.40 -19.16
C ALA A 118 3.15 4.81 -19.72
N GLY A 119 3.53 5.87 -19.00
CA GLY A 119 3.38 7.23 -19.47
C GLY A 119 4.28 7.55 -20.67
N LEU A 120 5.50 7.02 -20.68
CA LEU A 120 6.43 7.16 -21.81
C LEU A 120 5.92 6.39 -23.02
N ASP A 121 5.45 5.14 -22.85
CA ASP A 121 4.87 4.32 -23.92
C ASP A 121 3.72 5.06 -24.60
N ILE A 122 2.80 5.65 -23.82
CA ILE A 122 1.68 6.45 -24.35
C ILE A 122 2.20 7.66 -25.16
N ALA A 123 3.25 8.32 -24.68
CA ALA A 123 3.78 9.53 -25.30
C ALA A 123 4.59 9.26 -26.58
N THR A 124 5.15 8.04 -26.73
CA THR A 124 6.02 7.67 -27.86
C THR A 124 5.32 6.86 -28.95
N VAL A 125 4.11 6.33 -28.66
CA VAL A 125 3.32 5.60 -29.66
C VAL A 125 2.77 6.60 -30.70
N GLU A 126 3.29 6.54 -31.93
CA GLU A 126 2.85 7.36 -33.06
C GLU A 126 1.87 6.59 -33.95
N GLY A 127 0.88 7.30 -34.52
CA GLY A 127 -0.09 6.75 -35.44
C GLY A 127 -1.47 6.46 -34.80
N SER A 128 -2.37 5.88 -35.61
CA SER A 128 -3.78 5.61 -35.24
C SER A 128 -4.24 4.21 -35.62
N ASP A 129 -3.32 3.24 -35.65
CA ASP A 129 -3.65 1.86 -35.95
C ASP A 129 -4.32 1.19 -34.74
N GLU A 130 -5.16 0.19 -35.00
CA GLU A 130 -5.94 -0.53 -33.97
C GLU A 130 -5.07 -1.06 -32.82
N VAL A 131 -3.86 -1.54 -33.13
CA VAL A 131 -2.89 -2.03 -32.15
C VAL A 131 -2.42 -0.93 -31.22
N GLN A 132 -2.15 0.25 -31.76
CA GLN A 132 -1.69 1.41 -30.98
C GLN A 132 -2.78 1.94 -30.05
N ASP A 133 -4.04 1.89 -30.43
CA ASP A 133 -5.16 2.22 -29.57
C ASP A 133 -5.30 1.22 -28.41
N VAL A 134 -4.99 -0.04 -28.64
CA VAL A 134 -4.91 -1.05 -27.59
C VAL A 134 -3.77 -0.74 -26.62
N ILE A 135 -2.56 -0.45 -27.10
CA ILE A 135 -1.39 -0.11 -26.29
C ILE A 135 -1.68 1.13 -25.42
N ARG A 136 -2.24 2.21 -25.99
CA ARG A 136 -2.64 3.41 -25.26
C ARG A 136 -3.66 3.06 -24.18
N SER A 137 -4.66 2.23 -24.49
CA SER A 137 -5.68 1.82 -23.51
C SER A 137 -5.10 1.07 -22.33
N PHE A 138 -4.16 0.14 -22.57
CA PHE A 138 -3.45 -0.58 -21.51
C PHE A 138 -2.63 0.39 -20.65
N GLY A 139 -1.88 1.30 -21.28
CA GLY A 139 -1.11 2.32 -20.56
C GLY A 139 -1.97 3.19 -19.64
N VAL A 140 -3.12 3.67 -20.13
CA VAL A 140 -4.08 4.45 -19.33
C VAL A 140 -4.57 3.65 -18.10
N ILE A 141 -4.95 2.39 -18.33
CA ILE A 141 -5.40 1.50 -17.24
C ILE A 141 -4.29 1.29 -16.22
N MET A 142 -3.06 1.03 -16.66
CA MET A 142 -1.90 0.82 -15.79
C MET A 142 -1.62 2.07 -14.93
N VAL A 143 -1.66 3.26 -15.52
CA VAL A 143 -1.46 4.53 -14.81
C VAL A 143 -2.51 4.74 -13.71
N LEU A 144 -3.79 4.49 -14.00
CA LEU A 144 -4.88 4.62 -13.03
C LEU A 144 -4.77 3.60 -11.90
N LEU A 145 -4.41 2.36 -12.22
CA LEU A 145 -4.20 1.31 -11.21
C LEU A 145 -2.97 1.60 -10.34
N ALA A 146 -1.86 2.07 -10.94
CA ALA A 146 -0.66 2.48 -10.21
C ALA A 146 -0.95 3.63 -9.23
N TRP A 147 -1.75 4.60 -9.67
CA TRP A 147 -2.25 5.67 -8.81
C TRP A 147 -3.04 5.15 -7.61
N ALA A 148 -3.99 4.24 -7.83
CA ALA A 148 -4.76 3.64 -6.74
C ALA A 148 -3.89 2.81 -5.77
N ILE A 149 -2.92 2.05 -6.31
CA ILE A 149 -1.96 1.27 -5.51
C ILE A 149 -1.09 2.17 -4.65
N LEU A 150 -0.62 3.30 -5.17
CA LEU A 150 0.15 4.30 -4.42
C LEU A 150 -0.60 4.72 -3.16
N HIS A 151 -1.86 5.16 -3.30
CA HIS A 151 -2.65 5.64 -2.18
C HIS A 151 -3.00 4.53 -1.17
N LEU A 152 -3.33 3.32 -1.64
CA LEU A 152 -3.54 2.18 -0.76
C LEU A 152 -2.26 1.79 0.02
N SER A 153 -1.10 1.88 -0.61
CA SER A 153 0.19 1.64 0.05
C SER A 153 0.49 2.68 1.12
N TYR A 154 0.19 3.96 0.85
CA TYR A 154 0.34 5.02 1.85
C TYR A 154 -0.66 4.90 3.01
N ALA A 155 -1.89 4.45 2.76
CA ALA A 155 -2.85 4.15 3.81
C ALA A 155 -2.33 3.09 4.79
N GLU A 156 -1.78 1.97 4.28
CA GLU A 156 -1.13 0.95 5.13
C GLU A 156 0.09 1.51 5.87
N ARG A 157 0.87 2.40 5.26
CA ARG A 157 2.03 3.05 5.88
C ARG A 157 1.62 3.98 7.02
N TYR A 158 0.55 4.75 6.84
CA TYR A 158 -0.02 5.60 7.90
C TYR A 158 -0.54 4.76 9.07
N ALA A 159 -1.24 3.67 8.77
CA ALA A 159 -1.71 2.73 9.77
C ALA A 159 -0.56 2.10 10.57
N GLN A 160 0.52 1.67 9.89
CA GLN A 160 1.72 1.16 10.55
C GLN A 160 2.41 2.20 11.43
N LEU A 161 2.46 3.46 10.99
CA LEU A 161 3.06 4.52 11.78
C LEU A 161 2.24 4.80 13.04
N TYR A 162 0.91 4.78 12.92
CA TYR A 162 -0.01 4.94 14.04
C TYR A 162 0.12 3.81 15.07
N LEU A 163 0.14 2.56 14.60
CA LEU A 163 0.16 1.37 15.46
C LEU A 163 1.50 1.10 16.15
N ASN A 164 2.62 1.60 15.57
CA ASN A 164 3.97 1.35 16.11
C ASN A 164 4.58 2.56 16.82
N ALA A 165 3.80 3.60 17.08
CA ALA A 165 4.23 4.76 17.84
C ALA A 165 3.75 4.64 19.30
N ASP A 166 4.57 5.11 20.25
CA ASP A 166 4.19 5.19 21.68
C ASP A 166 3.03 6.17 21.88
N GLU A 167 3.02 7.26 21.10
CA GLU A 167 1.92 8.21 21.04
C GLU A 167 1.28 8.24 19.64
N PRO A 168 -0.05 8.40 19.53
CA PRO A 168 -0.73 8.44 18.25
C PRO A 168 -0.18 9.52 17.32
N SER A 169 0.38 9.12 16.17
CA SER A 169 0.92 10.03 15.16
C SER A 169 -0.16 10.79 14.38
N PHE A 170 -1.39 10.30 14.42
CA PHE A 170 -2.58 10.88 13.79
C PHE A 170 -3.74 10.93 14.79
N SER A 171 -4.61 11.92 14.66
CA SER A 171 -5.86 12.01 15.39
C SER A 171 -7.00 12.17 14.40
N PHE A 172 -7.99 11.30 14.54
CA PHE A 172 -9.20 11.30 13.72
C PHE A 172 -10.35 11.85 14.56
N PRO A 173 -11.03 12.93 14.12
CA PRO A 173 -12.15 13.49 14.85
C PRO A 173 -13.23 12.43 15.13
N GLU A 174 -13.78 12.46 16.35
CA GLU A 174 -14.87 11.57 16.77
C GLU A 174 -14.59 10.06 16.63
N THR A 175 -13.33 9.67 16.31
CA THR A 175 -12.95 8.28 16.06
C THR A 175 -11.78 7.86 16.96
N PRO A 176 -12.03 7.49 18.23
CA PRO A 176 -10.97 7.14 19.18
C PRO A 176 -10.25 5.83 18.83
N ALA A 177 -10.88 4.96 18.06
CA ALA A 177 -10.31 3.69 17.59
C ALA A 177 -10.40 3.58 16.06
N PRO A 178 -9.48 4.22 15.32
CA PRO A 178 -9.52 4.22 13.87
C PRO A 178 -9.29 2.81 13.30
N THR A 179 -10.00 2.48 12.24
CA THR A 179 -9.81 1.26 11.45
C THR A 179 -8.96 1.56 10.22
N LEU A 180 -8.72 0.55 9.37
CA LEU A 180 -8.00 0.78 8.11
C LEU A 180 -8.71 1.77 7.18
N LEU A 181 -10.04 1.94 7.32
CA LEU A 181 -10.81 2.86 6.48
C LEU A 181 -10.39 4.32 6.69
N GLU A 182 -10.17 4.74 7.94
CA GLU A 182 -9.77 6.11 8.27
C GLU A 182 -8.41 6.46 7.65
N PHE A 183 -7.48 5.51 7.63
CA PHE A 183 -6.19 5.70 6.96
C PHE A 183 -6.31 5.71 5.44
N VAL A 184 -7.22 4.94 4.85
CA VAL A 184 -7.53 5.01 3.41
C VAL A 184 -8.15 6.36 3.08
N TYR A 185 -9.14 6.82 3.85
CA TYR A 185 -9.74 8.15 3.71
C TYR A 185 -8.66 9.24 3.71
N PHE A 186 -7.82 9.26 4.74
CA PHE A 186 -6.74 10.26 4.84
C PHE A 186 -5.77 10.19 3.66
N SER A 187 -5.37 8.98 3.26
CA SER A 187 -4.45 8.80 2.13
C SER A 187 -5.04 9.32 0.81
N PHE A 188 -6.28 8.98 0.51
CA PHE A 188 -6.93 9.46 -0.71
C PHE A 188 -7.23 10.97 -0.65
N THR A 189 -7.55 11.53 0.50
CA THR A 189 -7.71 12.98 0.67
C THR A 189 -6.42 13.71 0.33
N VAL A 190 -5.26 13.27 0.89
CA VAL A 190 -3.94 13.85 0.56
C VAL A 190 -3.65 13.71 -0.94
N GLY A 191 -4.00 12.55 -1.53
CA GLY A 191 -3.66 12.22 -2.91
C GLY A 191 -4.51 12.94 -3.97
N THR A 192 -5.77 13.24 -3.67
CA THR A 192 -6.72 13.77 -4.67
C THR A 192 -6.90 15.28 -4.63
N THR A 193 -6.81 15.89 -3.46
CA THR A 193 -7.25 17.27 -3.27
C THR A 193 -6.15 18.27 -2.98
N PHE A 194 -4.93 17.81 -2.62
CA PHE A 194 -3.86 18.67 -2.05
C PHE A 194 -4.30 19.50 -0.83
N ALA A 195 -5.52 19.27 -0.34
CA ALA A 195 -6.11 19.97 0.78
C ALA A 195 -5.76 19.29 2.10
N THR A 196 -5.81 20.05 3.17
CA THR A 196 -5.77 19.53 4.52
C THR A 196 -7.05 18.74 4.79
N SER A 197 -6.89 17.50 5.26
CA SER A 197 -8.03 16.73 5.79
C SER A 197 -8.36 17.23 7.21
N ASP A 198 -9.47 16.76 7.74
CA ASP A 198 -9.85 16.90 9.15
C ASP A 198 -8.92 16.12 10.11
N VAL A 199 -8.02 15.29 9.57
CA VAL A 199 -7.09 14.46 10.33
C VAL A 199 -5.89 15.28 10.80
N GLU A 200 -5.66 15.33 12.11
CA GLU A 200 -4.53 16.01 12.71
C GLU A 200 -3.25 15.16 12.63
N VAL A 201 -2.18 15.73 12.07
CA VAL A 201 -0.86 15.07 11.99
C VAL A 201 0.01 15.56 13.16
N ARG A 202 0.26 14.68 14.15
CA ARG A 202 0.86 15.05 15.44
C ARG A 202 2.37 14.94 15.49
N SER A 203 2.98 13.99 14.77
CA SER A 203 4.43 13.78 14.84
C SER A 203 5.17 14.35 13.64
N THR A 204 6.41 14.84 13.84
CA THR A 204 7.31 15.32 12.78
C THR A 204 7.59 14.23 11.75
N ARG A 205 7.72 12.98 12.20
CA ARG A 205 7.90 11.83 11.31
C ARG A 205 6.68 11.61 10.40
N ALA A 206 5.47 11.73 10.95
CA ALA A 206 4.24 11.63 10.17
C ALA A 206 4.16 12.75 9.14
N ARG A 207 4.48 14.01 9.53
CA ARG A 207 4.51 15.16 8.61
C ARG A 207 5.45 14.93 7.44
N GLY A 208 6.65 14.37 7.68
CA GLY A 208 7.60 14.04 6.61
C GLY A 208 7.04 13.00 5.64
N ILE A 209 6.36 11.96 6.13
CA ILE A 209 5.73 10.94 5.28
C ILE A 209 4.57 11.52 4.47
N VAL A 210 3.73 12.37 5.09
CA VAL A 210 2.62 13.07 4.40
C VAL A 210 3.15 14.00 3.33
N LEU A 211 4.23 14.76 3.60
CA LEU A 211 4.88 15.61 2.61
C LEU A 211 5.38 14.81 1.40
N CYS A 212 6.11 13.71 1.64
CA CYS A 212 6.56 12.83 0.55
C CYS A 212 5.39 12.26 -0.25
N HIS A 213 4.29 11.87 0.42
CA HIS A 213 3.08 11.41 -0.25
C HIS A 213 2.47 12.51 -1.14
N GLY A 214 2.30 13.72 -0.60
CA GLY A 214 1.75 14.85 -1.35
C GLY A 214 2.59 15.21 -2.59
N LEU A 215 3.92 15.20 -2.47
CA LEU A 215 4.81 15.44 -3.61
C LEU A 215 4.69 14.35 -4.69
N LEU A 216 4.65 13.08 -4.29
CA LEU A 216 4.42 11.98 -5.24
C LEU A 216 3.03 12.07 -5.88
N ALA A 217 1.99 12.34 -5.08
CA ALA A 217 0.64 12.51 -5.60
C ALA A 217 0.55 13.66 -6.61
N PHE A 218 1.26 14.78 -6.34
CA PHE A 218 1.34 15.90 -7.28
C PHE A 218 1.92 15.46 -8.64
N VAL A 219 3.05 14.74 -8.63
CA VAL A 219 3.68 14.23 -9.86
C VAL A 219 2.72 13.30 -10.61
N TYR A 220 2.10 12.34 -9.90
CA TYR A 220 1.13 11.41 -10.50
C TYR A 220 -0.07 12.12 -11.11
N ASN A 221 -0.69 13.05 -10.38
CA ASN A 221 -1.86 13.78 -10.85
C ASN A 221 -1.51 14.65 -12.06
N THR A 222 -0.33 15.30 -12.05
CA THR A 222 0.15 16.09 -13.19
C THR A 222 0.36 15.20 -14.41
N ALA A 223 0.98 14.04 -14.27
CA ALA A 223 1.17 13.08 -15.36
C ALA A 223 -0.17 12.59 -15.92
N ILE A 224 -1.13 12.23 -15.06
CA ILE A 224 -2.48 11.81 -15.49
C ILE A 224 -3.19 12.92 -16.25
N ILE A 225 -3.15 14.15 -15.75
CA ILE A 225 -3.78 15.31 -16.42
C ILE A 225 -3.13 15.57 -17.78
N SER A 226 -1.79 15.56 -17.85
CA SER A 226 -1.06 15.74 -19.10
C SER A 226 -1.41 14.67 -20.13
N MET A 227 -1.49 13.40 -19.69
CA MET A 227 -1.90 12.30 -20.55
C MET A 227 -3.33 12.46 -21.07
N VAL A 228 -4.29 12.81 -20.19
CA VAL A 228 -5.69 13.06 -20.62
C VAL A 228 -5.77 14.20 -21.61
N VAL A 229 -5.04 15.30 -21.38
CA VAL A 229 -4.98 16.43 -22.31
C VAL A 229 -4.39 15.98 -23.66
N GLY A 230 -3.27 15.25 -23.66
CA GLY A 230 -2.66 14.71 -24.88
C GLY A 230 -3.63 13.85 -25.69
N LEU A 231 -4.34 12.93 -25.03
CA LEU A 231 -5.36 12.09 -25.70
C LEU A 231 -6.53 12.89 -26.29
N LEU A 232 -6.94 13.99 -25.64
CA LEU A 232 -8.04 14.84 -26.12
C LEU A 232 -7.62 15.77 -27.27
N THR A 233 -6.35 16.17 -27.33
CA THR A 233 -5.83 17.09 -28.35
C THR A 233 -5.26 16.39 -29.56
N GLY A 234 -5.15 15.05 -29.54
CA GLY A 234 -4.59 14.24 -30.62
C GLY A 234 -3.07 14.41 -30.79
N ASN A 235 -2.38 14.85 -29.74
CA ASN A 235 -0.92 15.02 -29.67
C ASN A 235 -0.31 13.91 -28.81
#